data_d3fbbd52451447696a4b48dc62999f33
#
_entry.id   d3fbbd52451447696a4b48dc62999f33
#
_cell.length_a   1.000
_cell.length_b   1.000
_cell.length_c   1.000
_cell.angle_alpha   90.00
_cell.angle_beta   90.00
_cell.angle_gamma   90.00
#
_symmetry.space_group_name_H-M   'P 1'
#
loop_
_entity.id
_entity.type
_entity.pdbx_description
1 polymer ?
#
loop_
_entity_poly.entity_id
_entity_poly.type
_entity_poly.pdbx_seq_one_letter_code
_entity_poly.pdbx_strand_id
1 'polypeptide(L)'
;RRGSEEWFAADRVVALARDFGALLPYDTAVVDDAGTVHPVTDTPAVWERGYPNPDARRAALARYCDDILGFSPLDMIDLDVPLAGVRGTAFVLPSAVSPAMRGKHRVHLKGMLLTESADALLPDWAFFVRCAVDTEALRPTASRENLYDDEALAAVRDALGAAIRDWLTGLAARDPERLGRFLAVHHLGVKAMARHDDDLLDLMLPWLPFETTDGRVGLDEFARRHRVVHLTDSVEEFRQIAPIAAAAGLGVVNGGYTYDADLVRRLPDLRPGTVVDSLDPDTVTAHLDPVDPSVELAAGTFLGHARTVLDPLSCEASLRAFHPVTVPALLLDGRDERGERARAQAESDASDAGDALWAGILGALRGDAPRARLVLNHLNPLVRRVLTVGDPDLARTTVEGLYGQALLLSRRPLTAAESALLNRSFLGLLERAVHETANDDK
;
A
#
# COMPACT_ATOMS: atom_id res chain seq x y z
N ARG A 1 -50.02 -13.44 9.02
CA ARG A 1 -49.86 -12.02 8.66
C ARG A 1 -49.80 -11.93 7.12
N ARG A 2 -50.59 -11.07 6.45
CA ARG A 2 -50.49 -10.82 5.02
C ARG A 2 -49.06 -10.33 4.72
N GLY A 3 -48.33 -10.98 3.79
CA GLY A 3 -46.94 -10.70 3.41
C GLY A 3 -45.89 -11.72 3.86
N SER A 4 -46.32 -12.82 4.50
CA SER A 4 -45.40 -13.93 4.86
C SER A 4 -45.49 -15.14 3.89
N GLU A 5 -46.38 -15.04 2.88
CA GLU A 5 -46.60 -16.16 1.93
C GLU A 5 -45.35 -16.47 1.07
N GLU A 6 -44.53 -15.45 0.78
CA GLU A 6 -43.27 -15.64 0.05
C GLU A 6 -42.24 -16.52 0.81
N TRP A 7 -42.32 -16.58 2.13
CA TRP A 7 -41.43 -17.39 2.97
C TRP A 7 -41.77 -18.87 2.93
N PHE A 8 -42.95 -19.24 2.52
CA PHE A 8 -43.43 -20.61 2.40
C PHE A 8 -43.37 -21.14 0.96
N ALA A 9 -42.84 -20.37 0.02
CA ALA A 9 -42.59 -20.86 -1.32
C ALA A 9 -41.60 -22.04 -1.25
N ALA A 10 -41.94 -23.17 -1.88
CA ALA A 10 -41.16 -24.42 -1.79
C ALA A 10 -39.69 -24.19 -2.11
N ASP A 11 -39.36 -23.46 -3.18
CA ASP A 11 -37.99 -23.16 -3.59
C ASP A 11 -37.22 -22.43 -2.50
N ARG A 12 -37.87 -21.49 -1.80
CA ARG A 12 -37.25 -20.72 -0.73
C ARG A 12 -37.01 -21.56 0.52
N VAL A 13 -37.96 -22.41 0.87
CA VAL A 13 -37.82 -23.35 2.01
C VAL A 13 -36.70 -24.33 1.73
N VAL A 14 -36.62 -24.88 0.51
CA VAL A 14 -35.54 -25.78 0.08
C VAL A 14 -34.19 -25.10 0.13
N ALA A 15 -34.10 -23.84 -0.37
CA ALA A 15 -32.86 -23.08 -0.34
C ALA A 15 -32.39 -22.82 1.09
N LEU A 16 -33.26 -22.36 1.98
CA LEU A 16 -32.96 -22.15 3.39
C LEU A 16 -32.60 -23.45 4.11
N ALA A 17 -33.33 -24.53 3.86
CA ALA A 17 -33.02 -25.82 4.46
C ALA A 17 -31.63 -26.32 4.06
N ARG A 18 -31.23 -26.14 2.78
CA ARG A 18 -29.89 -26.47 2.31
C ARG A 18 -28.82 -25.56 2.90
N ASP A 19 -29.06 -24.26 2.99
CA ASP A 19 -28.09 -23.33 3.58
C ASP A 19 -27.75 -23.71 5.03
N PHE A 20 -28.75 -24.06 5.82
CA PHE A 20 -28.55 -24.35 7.24
C PHE A 20 -28.25 -25.82 7.51
N GLY A 21 -28.79 -26.74 6.75
CA GLY A 21 -28.80 -28.16 7.08
C GLY A 21 -28.04 -29.09 6.12
N ALA A 22 -27.35 -28.57 5.11
CA ALA A 22 -26.66 -29.40 4.11
C ALA A 22 -25.66 -30.41 4.72
N LEU A 23 -24.98 -30.04 5.81
CA LEU A 23 -23.98 -30.89 6.45
C LEU A 23 -24.49 -31.63 7.68
N LEU A 24 -25.80 -31.63 7.95
CA LEU A 24 -26.35 -32.39 9.07
C LEU A 24 -26.08 -33.91 8.89
N PRO A 25 -25.79 -34.62 9.99
CA PRO A 25 -25.46 -36.05 9.93
C PRO A 25 -26.70 -36.97 9.74
N TYR A 26 -27.83 -36.40 9.37
CA TYR A 26 -29.12 -37.08 9.20
C TYR A 26 -29.67 -36.75 7.80
N ASP A 27 -30.23 -37.75 7.14
CA ASP A 27 -30.93 -37.56 5.87
C ASP A 27 -32.15 -36.64 6.08
N THR A 28 -32.05 -35.46 5.57
CA THR A 28 -33.08 -34.42 5.68
C THR A 28 -33.58 -34.07 4.28
N ALA A 29 -34.89 -33.91 4.10
CA ALA A 29 -35.50 -33.50 2.87
C ALA A 29 -36.69 -32.57 3.13
N VAL A 30 -36.99 -31.71 2.17
CA VAL A 30 -38.21 -30.91 2.12
C VAL A 30 -39.17 -31.59 1.14
N VAL A 31 -40.42 -31.79 1.55
CA VAL A 31 -41.48 -32.26 0.66
C VAL A 31 -42.41 -31.08 0.33
N ASP A 32 -42.57 -30.76 -0.93
CA ASP A 32 -43.43 -29.70 -1.40
C ASP A 32 -44.91 -30.13 -1.44
N ASP A 33 -45.80 -29.16 -1.70
CA ASP A 33 -47.27 -29.41 -1.75
C ASP A 33 -47.67 -30.39 -2.87
N ALA A 34 -46.82 -30.58 -3.87
CA ALA A 34 -47.01 -31.55 -4.95
C ALA A 34 -46.53 -32.95 -4.59
N GLY A 35 -45.93 -33.14 -3.37
CA GLY A 35 -45.34 -34.37 -2.92
C GLY A 35 -43.95 -34.63 -3.45
N THR A 36 -43.29 -33.69 -4.08
CA THR A 36 -41.92 -33.82 -4.58
C THR A 36 -40.94 -33.74 -3.42
N VAL A 37 -40.01 -34.70 -3.35
CA VAL A 37 -38.99 -34.78 -2.30
C VAL A 37 -37.72 -34.04 -2.77
N HIS A 38 -37.34 -33.00 -2.06
CA HIS A 38 -36.15 -32.22 -2.30
C HIS A 38 -35.09 -32.57 -1.26
N PRO A 39 -34.01 -33.31 -1.59
CA PRO A 39 -32.95 -33.62 -0.63
C PRO A 39 -32.25 -32.33 -0.17
N VAL A 40 -31.99 -32.25 1.14
CA VAL A 40 -31.33 -31.13 1.81
C VAL A 40 -29.90 -31.48 2.12
N THR A 41 -29.69 -32.62 2.77
CA THR A 41 -28.36 -33.07 3.20
C THR A 41 -27.48 -33.48 2.04
N ASP A 42 -26.22 -33.07 2.11
CA ASP A 42 -25.15 -33.35 1.16
C ASP A 42 -23.89 -33.76 1.92
N THR A 43 -23.98 -34.88 2.66
CA THR A 43 -22.91 -35.43 3.48
C THR A 43 -22.20 -36.61 2.80
N PRO A 44 -20.89 -36.80 3.08
CA PRO A 44 -20.00 -35.95 3.87
C PRO A 44 -19.72 -34.62 3.20
N ALA A 45 -19.23 -33.65 4.00
CA ALA A 45 -18.83 -32.32 3.51
C ALA A 45 -17.85 -32.46 2.34
N VAL A 46 -17.87 -31.48 1.41
CA VAL A 46 -17.05 -31.51 0.19
C VAL A 46 -15.55 -31.69 0.49
N TRP A 47 -15.03 -31.14 1.60
CA TRP A 47 -13.64 -31.30 2.03
C TRP A 47 -13.32 -32.65 2.66
N GLU A 48 -14.32 -33.44 3.04
CA GLU A 48 -14.17 -34.76 3.67
C GLU A 48 -14.42 -35.93 2.71
N ARG A 49 -14.95 -35.66 1.51
CA ARG A 49 -15.25 -36.69 0.50
C ARG A 49 -14.01 -37.36 -0.05
N GLY A 50 -14.12 -38.65 -0.32
CA GLY A 50 -13.13 -39.37 -1.12
C GLY A 50 -13.23 -38.98 -2.61
N TYR A 51 -12.09 -38.64 -3.21
CA TYR A 51 -12.00 -38.32 -4.64
C TYR A 51 -11.02 -39.24 -5.34
N PRO A 52 -11.23 -39.52 -6.66
CA PRO A 52 -10.37 -40.44 -7.40
C PRO A 52 -8.95 -39.91 -7.60
N ASN A 53 -8.77 -38.59 -7.59
CA ASN A 53 -7.48 -37.92 -7.72
C ASN A 53 -7.53 -36.50 -7.15
N PRO A 54 -6.37 -35.84 -6.92
CA PRO A 54 -6.29 -34.48 -6.41
C PRO A 54 -7.00 -33.42 -7.26
N ASP A 55 -7.02 -33.59 -8.61
CA ASP A 55 -7.65 -32.62 -9.52
C ASP A 55 -9.18 -32.67 -9.42
N ALA A 56 -9.76 -33.86 -9.26
CA ALA A 56 -11.20 -34.03 -9.01
C ALA A 56 -11.60 -33.37 -7.68
N ARG A 57 -10.79 -33.53 -6.63
CA ARG A 57 -10.99 -32.85 -5.34
C ARG A 57 -10.93 -31.34 -5.50
N ARG A 58 -9.90 -30.85 -6.17
CA ARG A 58 -9.71 -29.42 -6.45
C ARG A 58 -10.91 -28.82 -7.20
N ALA A 59 -11.37 -29.51 -8.24
CA ALA A 59 -12.54 -29.07 -9.01
C ALA A 59 -13.83 -29.06 -8.17
N ALA A 60 -14.01 -30.01 -7.27
CA ALA A 60 -15.17 -30.06 -6.38
C ALA A 60 -15.17 -28.91 -5.36
N LEU A 61 -14.02 -28.65 -4.74
CA LEU A 61 -13.84 -27.54 -3.80
C LEU A 61 -13.99 -26.18 -4.52
N ALA A 62 -13.47 -26.04 -5.72
CA ALA A 62 -13.63 -24.80 -6.51
C ALA A 62 -15.10 -24.51 -6.84
N ARG A 63 -15.86 -25.54 -7.24
CA ARG A 63 -17.31 -25.41 -7.46
C ARG A 63 -18.06 -25.04 -6.18
N TYR A 64 -17.73 -25.69 -5.07
CA TYR A 64 -18.32 -25.32 -3.77
C TYR A 64 -18.06 -23.85 -3.43
N CYS A 65 -16.82 -23.36 -3.64
CA CYS A 65 -16.49 -21.96 -3.42
C CYS A 65 -17.30 -21.01 -4.31
N ASP A 66 -17.43 -21.34 -5.59
CA ASP A 66 -18.20 -20.54 -6.57
C ASP A 66 -19.70 -20.50 -6.20
N ASP A 67 -20.28 -21.66 -5.89
CA ASP A 67 -21.70 -21.81 -5.59
C ASP A 67 -22.08 -21.17 -4.23
N ILE A 68 -21.23 -21.29 -3.20
CA ILE A 68 -21.56 -20.91 -1.83
C ILE A 68 -20.95 -19.59 -1.40
N LEU A 69 -19.70 -19.33 -1.81
CA LEU A 69 -18.98 -18.09 -1.44
C LEU A 69 -18.98 -17.04 -2.55
N GLY A 70 -19.40 -17.42 -3.77
CA GLY A 70 -19.61 -16.49 -4.90
C GLY A 70 -18.31 -16.07 -5.61
N PHE A 71 -17.23 -16.85 -5.53
CA PHE A 71 -15.99 -16.56 -6.26
C PHE A 71 -15.20 -17.83 -6.61
N SER A 72 -14.46 -17.80 -7.71
CA SER A 72 -13.48 -18.83 -8.07
C SER A 72 -12.17 -18.60 -7.32
N PRO A 73 -11.71 -19.55 -6.48
CA PRO A 73 -10.54 -19.32 -5.63
C PRO A 73 -9.22 -19.35 -6.43
N LEU A 74 -8.27 -18.47 -6.06
CA LEU A 74 -6.91 -18.51 -6.59
C LEU A 74 -6.17 -19.77 -6.11
N ASP A 75 -6.41 -20.17 -4.87
CA ASP A 75 -5.85 -21.35 -4.23
C ASP A 75 -6.74 -21.86 -3.09
N MET A 76 -6.44 -23.06 -2.57
CA MET A 76 -7.18 -23.72 -1.50
C MET A 76 -6.22 -24.31 -0.48
N ILE A 77 -6.56 -24.18 0.80
CA ILE A 77 -5.76 -24.62 1.94
C ILE A 77 -6.63 -25.53 2.82
N ASP A 78 -6.19 -26.75 3.05
CA ASP A 78 -6.87 -27.64 3.95
C ASP A 78 -6.71 -27.19 5.41
N LEU A 79 -7.81 -27.18 6.13
CA LEU A 79 -7.88 -26.80 7.53
C LEU A 79 -8.31 -28.03 8.35
N ASP A 80 -7.46 -28.43 9.29
CA ASP A 80 -7.73 -29.52 10.23
C ASP A 80 -7.15 -29.17 11.61
N VAL A 81 -8.03 -28.99 12.60
CA VAL A 81 -7.66 -28.77 14.01
C VAL A 81 -8.34 -29.83 14.87
N PRO A 82 -7.72 -31.01 14.99
CA PRO A 82 -8.36 -32.20 15.62
C PRO A 82 -8.82 -31.95 17.04
N LEU A 83 -8.08 -31.18 17.85
CA LEU A 83 -8.40 -30.89 19.25
C LEU A 83 -9.73 -30.13 19.41
N ALA A 84 -10.12 -29.35 18.44
CA ALA A 84 -11.38 -28.60 18.44
C ALA A 84 -12.41 -29.21 17.48
N GLY A 85 -12.11 -30.35 16.84
CA GLY A 85 -12.96 -30.97 15.83
C GLY A 85 -13.26 -30.02 14.66
N VAL A 86 -12.31 -29.11 14.33
CA VAL A 86 -12.49 -28.18 13.22
C VAL A 86 -11.93 -28.80 11.96
N ARG A 87 -12.74 -28.91 10.91
CA ARG A 87 -12.35 -29.36 9.58
C ARG A 87 -12.96 -28.46 8.51
N GLY A 88 -12.21 -28.22 7.45
CA GLY A 88 -12.70 -27.38 6.37
C GLY A 88 -11.65 -27.00 5.35
N THR A 89 -11.94 -25.92 4.63
CA THR A 89 -11.03 -25.37 3.61
C THR A 89 -11.01 -23.87 3.69
N ALA A 90 -9.83 -23.28 3.61
CA ALA A 90 -9.66 -21.87 3.32
C ALA A 90 -9.45 -21.65 1.81
N PHE A 91 -10.23 -20.76 1.24
CA PHE A 91 -10.21 -20.40 -0.17
C PHE A 91 -9.51 -19.04 -0.32
N VAL A 92 -8.42 -19.03 -1.08
CA VAL A 92 -7.66 -17.80 -1.35
C VAL A 92 -8.42 -16.95 -2.37
N LEU A 93 -8.63 -15.69 -2.06
CA LEU A 93 -9.37 -14.75 -2.92
C LEU A 93 -8.64 -14.54 -4.24
N PRO A 94 -9.37 -14.36 -5.36
CA PRO A 94 -8.77 -14.16 -6.68
C PRO A 94 -8.18 -12.76 -6.89
N SER A 95 -8.55 -11.79 -6.04
CA SER A 95 -8.15 -10.39 -6.14
C SER A 95 -7.66 -9.84 -4.81
N ALA A 96 -6.84 -8.81 -4.88
CA ALA A 96 -6.36 -8.09 -3.69
C ALA A 96 -7.53 -7.43 -2.94
N VAL A 97 -7.48 -7.51 -1.62
CA VAL A 97 -8.46 -6.90 -0.72
C VAL A 97 -7.75 -6.04 0.31
N SER A 98 -8.47 -5.05 0.85
CA SER A 98 -7.95 -4.19 1.91
C SER A 98 -7.83 -4.98 3.23
N PRO A 99 -6.75 -4.77 4.02
CA PRO A 99 -6.63 -5.31 5.37
C PRO A 99 -7.78 -4.91 6.32
N ALA A 100 -8.45 -3.79 6.03
CA ALA A 100 -9.61 -3.34 6.80
C ALA A 100 -10.91 -4.11 6.47
N MET A 101 -10.90 -4.93 5.42
CA MET A 101 -12.06 -5.70 5.02
C MET A 101 -12.16 -6.97 5.89
N ARG A 102 -13.16 -7.01 6.76
CA ARG A 102 -13.45 -8.19 7.57
C ARG A 102 -13.89 -9.37 6.70
N GLY A 103 -13.39 -10.56 7.04
CA GLY A 103 -13.69 -11.79 6.32
C GLY A 103 -15.09 -12.31 6.63
N LYS A 104 -15.83 -12.72 5.59
CA LYS A 104 -17.01 -13.55 5.76
C LYS A 104 -16.56 -15.01 5.79
N HIS A 105 -16.46 -15.60 6.98
CA HIS A 105 -16.13 -17.02 7.14
C HIS A 105 -17.39 -17.80 7.49
N ARG A 106 -17.64 -18.88 6.73
CA ARG A 106 -18.81 -19.74 6.93
C ARG A 106 -18.45 -20.83 7.94
N VAL A 107 -19.15 -20.83 9.07
CA VAL A 107 -18.92 -21.77 10.15
C VAL A 107 -20.16 -22.61 10.40
N HIS A 108 -19.97 -23.92 10.34
CA HIS A 108 -20.97 -24.87 10.78
C HIS A 108 -20.59 -25.39 12.17
N LEU A 109 -21.59 -25.66 12.98
CA LEU A 109 -21.47 -26.31 14.28
C LEU A 109 -22.23 -27.63 14.22
N LYS A 110 -21.48 -28.74 14.26
CA LYS A 110 -22.04 -30.10 14.15
C LYS A 110 -22.91 -30.26 12.89
N GLY A 111 -22.43 -29.77 11.79
CA GLY A 111 -23.10 -29.82 10.49
C GLY A 111 -24.21 -28.78 10.25
N MET A 112 -24.58 -27.97 11.27
CA MET A 112 -25.57 -26.90 11.11
C MET A 112 -24.89 -25.57 10.92
N LEU A 113 -25.27 -24.80 9.90
CA LEU A 113 -24.75 -23.44 9.69
C LEU A 113 -25.03 -22.58 10.92
N LEU A 114 -23.98 -22.04 11.52
CA LEU A 114 -24.04 -21.14 12.65
C LEU A 114 -23.98 -19.67 12.19
N THR A 115 -23.00 -19.36 11.33
CA THR A 115 -22.77 -17.97 10.87
C THR A 115 -22.02 -17.96 9.54
N GLU A 116 -22.22 -16.88 8.77
CA GLU A 116 -21.44 -16.60 7.55
C GLU A 116 -20.45 -15.45 7.74
N SER A 117 -20.31 -14.93 8.95
CA SER A 117 -19.48 -13.77 9.27
C SER A 117 -18.73 -13.94 10.60
N ALA A 118 -18.03 -15.07 10.76
CA ALA A 118 -17.20 -15.35 11.93
C ALA A 118 -15.88 -14.54 11.88
N ASP A 119 -15.93 -13.25 12.13
CA ASP A 119 -14.76 -12.34 12.01
C ASP A 119 -13.58 -12.76 12.89
N ALA A 120 -13.86 -13.38 14.05
CA ALA A 120 -12.82 -13.78 15.02
C ALA A 120 -12.21 -15.16 14.74
N LEU A 121 -12.60 -15.84 13.65
CA LEU A 121 -12.14 -17.21 13.35
C LEU A 121 -10.66 -17.26 12.94
N LEU A 122 -10.18 -16.24 12.24
CA LEU A 122 -8.82 -16.16 11.71
C LEU A 122 -8.08 -14.95 12.28
N PRO A 123 -6.74 -14.99 12.31
CA PRO A 123 -5.93 -13.80 12.58
C PRO A 123 -6.21 -12.68 11.57
N ASP A 124 -6.09 -11.42 12.01
CA ASP A 124 -6.38 -10.24 11.19
C ASP A 124 -5.55 -10.16 9.90
N TRP A 125 -4.33 -10.71 9.90
CA TRP A 125 -3.47 -10.74 8.71
C TRP A 125 -3.97 -11.70 7.61
N ALA A 126 -4.89 -12.65 7.95
CA ALA A 126 -5.42 -13.64 7.00
C ALA A 126 -6.61 -13.11 6.16
N PHE A 127 -6.73 -11.81 5.97
CA PHE A 127 -7.82 -11.15 5.23
C PHE A 127 -7.94 -11.59 3.76
N PHE A 128 -6.93 -12.24 3.20
CA PHE A 128 -6.88 -12.73 1.83
C PHE A 128 -7.55 -14.09 1.62
N VAL A 129 -8.11 -14.71 2.65
CA VAL A 129 -8.84 -15.97 2.55
C VAL A 129 -10.28 -15.86 3.05
N ARG A 130 -11.10 -16.81 2.60
CA ARG A 130 -12.44 -17.09 3.15
C ARG A 130 -12.49 -18.58 3.53
N CYS A 131 -13.00 -18.88 4.71
CA CYS A 131 -13.09 -20.25 5.19
C CYS A 131 -14.51 -20.77 5.13
N ALA A 132 -14.62 -22.07 4.83
CA ALA A 132 -15.78 -22.86 5.14
C ALA A 132 -15.34 -24.02 6.04
N VAL A 133 -15.82 -24.06 7.27
CA VAL A 133 -15.42 -25.04 8.28
C VAL A 133 -16.64 -25.60 9.00
N ASP A 134 -16.53 -26.85 9.48
CA ASP A 134 -17.38 -27.42 10.50
C ASP A 134 -16.59 -27.63 11.79
N THR A 135 -17.25 -27.48 12.94
CA THR A 135 -16.63 -27.65 14.27
C THR A 135 -17.56 -28.39 15.22
N GLU A 136 -17.00 -29.19 16.12
CA GLU A 136 -17.75 -29.91 17.15
C GLU A 136 -17.67 -29.24 18.53
N ALA A 137 -16.58 -28.54 18.83
CA ALA A 137 -16.23 -28.10 20.16
C ALA A 137 -16.38 -26.58 20.40
N LEU A 138 -16.41 -25.74 19.36
CA LEU A 138 -16.58 -24.32 19.55
C LEU A 138 -17.99 -23.98 20.06
N ARG A 139 -18.07 -22.95 20.88
CA ARG A 139 -19.31 -22.55 21.56
C ARG A 139 -19.98 -21.39 20.82
N PRO A 140 -21.29 -21.49 20.53
CA PRO A 140 -22.03 -20.38 19.98
C PRO A 140 -22.35 -19.33 21.05
N THR A 141 -22.54 -18.07 20.64
CA THR A 141 -23.15 -17.04 21.48
C THR A 141 -24.57 -17.40 21.87
N ALA A 142 -25.12 -16.71 22.85
CA ALA A 142 -26.52 -16.95 23.29
C ALA A 142 -27.54 -16.70 22.17
N SER A 143 -27.27 -15.78 21.26
CA SER A 143 -28.08 -15.52 20.05
C SER A 143 -27.93 -16.59 18.97
N ARG A 144 -26.92 -17.43 19.05
CA ARG A 144 -26.55 -18.42 18.02
C ARG A 144 -26.24 -17.83 16.65
N GLU A 145 -25.74 -16.59 16.63
CA GLU A 145 -25.39 -15.88 15.40
C GLU A 145 -23.88 -15.75 15.20
N ASN A 146 -23.09 -16.13 16.24
CA ASN A 146 -21.63 -16.05 16.18
C ASN A 146 -20.98 -17.05 17.17
N LEU A 147 -19.65 -17.13 17.12
CA LEU A 147 -18.85 -17.89 18.07
C LEU A 147 -18.64 -17.07 19.36
N TYR A 148 -18.57 -17.76 20.49
CA TYR A 148 -18.21 -17.15 21.76
C TYR A 148 -16.70 -16.93 21.80
N ASP A 149 -16.28 -15.69 22.11
CA ASP A 149 -14.86 -15.33 22.17
C ASP A 149 -14.26 -15.80 23.51
N ASP A 150 -13.65 -16.98 23.46
CA ASP A 150 -13.00 -17.64 24.60
C ASP A 150 -11.63 -18.21 24.20
N GLU A 151 -10.94 -18.82 25.17
CA GLU A 151 -9.62 -19.44 24.95
C GLU A 151 -9.66 -20.56 23.89
N ALA A 152 -10.79 -21.25 23.75
CA ALA A 152 -10.92 -22.30 22.74
C ALA A 152 -10.95 -21.71 21.33
N LEU A 153 -11.68 -20.61 21.11
CA LEU A 153 -11.68 -19.90 19.84
C LEU A 153 -10.30 -19.27 19.54
N ALA A 154 -9.63 -18.72 20.56
CA ALA A 154 -8.28 -18.19 20.40
C ALA A 154 -7.29 -19.29 19.95
N ALA A 155 -7.31 -20.46 20.60
CA ALA A 155 -6.46 -21.59 20.21
C ALA A 155 -6.76 -22.11 18.79
N VAL A 156 -8.02 -22.12 18.39
CA VAL A 156 -8.42 -22.48 17.02
C VAL A 156 -7.92 -21.44 16.02
N ARG A 157 -8.05 -20.15 16.33
CA ARG A 157 -7.53 -19.04 15.50
C ARG A 157 -6.04 -19.18 15.24
N ASP A 158 -5.27 -19.47 16.29
CA ASP A 158 -3.82 -19.66 16.19
C ASP A 158 -3.48 -20.90 15.35
N ALA A 159 -4.18 -22.03 15.55
CA ALA A 159 -3.97 -23.23 14.78
C ALA A 159 -4.32 -23.09 13.29
N LEU A 160 -5.41 -22.39 12.97
CA LEU A 160 -5.78 -22.08 11.60
C LEU A 160 -4.78 -21.11 10.94
N GLY A 161 -4.29 -20.14 11.73
CA GLY A 161 -3.20 -19.26 11.32
C GLY A 161 -1.92 -20.04 10.99
N ALA A 162 -1.53 -20.97 11.85
CA ALA A 162 -0.39 -21.86 11.62
C ALA A 162 -0.55 -22.68 10.33
N ALA A 163 -1.74 -23.25 10.07
CA ALA A 163 -2.00 -24.00 8.84
C ALA A 163 -1.83 -23.15 7.57
N ILE A 164 -2.27 -21.88 7.59
CA ILE A 164 -2.07 -20.96 6.47
C ILE A 164 -0.58 -20.61 6.30
N ARG A 165 0.15 -20.40 7.40
CA ARG A 165 1.60 -20.17 7.40
C ARG A 165 2.34 -21.37 6.81
N ASP A 166 2.02 -22.58 7.25
CA ASP A 166 2.65 -23.82 6.78
C ASP A 166 2.40 -24.08 5.29
N TRP A 167 1.20 -23.76 4.81
CA TRP A 167 0.90 -23.78 3.38
C TRP A 167 1.80 -22.81 2.62
N LEU A 168 1.96 -21.56 3.09
CA LEU A 168 2.78 -20.53 2.44
C LEU A 168 4.26 -20.92 2.42
N THR A 169 4.80 -21.41 3.54
CA THR A 169 6.19 -21.89 3.62
C THR A 169 6.40 -23.11 2.72
N GLY A 170 5.39 -23.97 2.65
CA GLY A 170 5.37 -25.12 1.73
C GLY A 170 5.41 -24.69 0.25
N LEU A 171 4.75 -23.61 -0.13
CA LEU A 171 4.84 -23.06 -1.49
C LEU A 171 6.26 -22.57 -1.80
N ALA A 172 6.88 -21.82 -0.89
CA ALA A 172 8.24 -21.33 -1.08
C ALA A 172 9.25 -22.45 -1.34
N ALA A 173 9.07 -23.59 -0.67
CA ALA A 173 9.96 -24.74 -0.80
C ALA A 173 9.68 -25.61 -2.03
N ARG A 174 8.41 -25.74 -2.46
CA ARG A 174 8.01 -26.77 -3.45
C ARG A 174 7.49 -26.21 -4.75
N ASP A 175 6.92 -24.99 -4.75
CA ASP A 175 6.27 -24.40 -5.93
C ASP A 175 6.44 -22.87 -5.96
N PRO A 176 7.68 -22.40 -6.24
CA PRO A 176 7.99 -20.96 -6.29
C PRO A 176 7.15 -20.18 -7.30
N GLU A 177 6.75 -20.81 -8.40
CA GLU A 177 5.92 -20.17 -9.43
C GLU A 177 4.51 -19.87 -8.91
N ARG A 178 3.93 -20.84 -8.18
CA ARG A 178 2.63 -20.67 -7.53
C ARG A 178 2.71 -19.62 -6.41
N LEU A 179 3.80 -19.61 -5.63
CA LEU A 179 4.07 -18.55 -4.67
C LEU A 179 4.14 -17.18 -5.34
N GLY A 180 4.84 -17.06 -6.48
CA GLY A 180 4.92 -15.81 -7.24
C GLY A 180 3.54 -15.30 -7.68
N ARG A 181 2.68 -16.19 -8.20
CA ARG A 181 1.28 -15.85 -8.56
C ARG A 181 0.47 -15.39 -7.34
N PHE A 182 0.63 -16.05 -6.21
CA PHE A 182 -0.02 -15.67 -4.96
C PHE A 182 0.47 -14.29 -4.47
N LEU A 183 1.77 -14.08 -4.40
CA LEU A 183 2.36 -12.81 -3.93
C LEU A 183 2.06 -11.63 -4.87
N ALA A 184 1.89 -11.87 -6.18
CA ALA A 184 1.48 -10.82 -7.11
C ALA A 184 0.15 -10.16 -6.69
N VAL A 185 -0.73 -10.92 -6.01
CA VAL A 185 -2.04 -10.45 -5.55
C VAL A 185 -2.03 -10.12 -4.04
N HIS A 186 -1.40 -10.98 -3.21
CA HIS A 186 -1.60 -11.00 -1.76
C HIS A 186 -0.34 -10.69 -0.93
N HIS A 187 0.72 -10.10 -1.52
CA HIS A 187 1.95 -9.76 -0.79
C HIS A 187 1.67 -8.94 0.49
N LEU A 188 0.61 -8.13 0.51
CA LEU A 188 0.27 -7.31 1.66
C LEU A 188 -0.13 -8.16 2.88
N GLY A 189 -0.88 -9.27 2.68
CA GLY A 189 -1.23 -10.20 3.75
C GLY A 189 0.00 -10.91 4.33
N VAL A 190 0.94 -11.28 3.45
CA VAL A 190 2.20 -11.90 3.88
C VAL A 190 3.06 -10.89 4.64
N LYS A 191 3.15 -9.64 4.18
CA LYS A 191 3.84 -8.56 4.90
C LYS A 191 3.22 -8.31 6.28
N ALA A 192 1.90 -8.32 6.39
CA ALA A 192 1.20 -8.16 7.66
C ALA A 192 1.53 -9.30 8.65
N MET A 193 1.57 -10.53 8.19
CA MET A 193 1.97 -11.69 8.99
C MET A 193 3.45 -11.62 9.40
N ALA A 194 4.34 -11.31 8.47
CA ALA A 194 5.79 -11.24 8.66
C ALA A 194 6.24 -10.16 9.66
N ARG A 195 5.39 -9.17 9.97
CA ARG A 195 5.68 -8.18 11.03
C ARG A 195 5.89 -8.79 12.41
N HIS A 196 5.32 -9.96 12.67
CA HIS A 196 5.31 -10.61 13.97
C HIS A 196 5.99 -11.99 13.96
N ASP A 197 6.64 -12.36 12.84
CA ASP A 197 7.25 -13.65 12.63
C ASP A 197 8.57 -13.50 11.87
N ASP A 198 9.69 -13.57 12.60
CA ASP A 198 11.05 -13.41 12.04
C ASP A 198 11.43 -14.54 11.09
N ASP A 199 11.04 -15.77 11.41
CA ASP A 199 11.34 -16.93 10.57
C ASP A 199 10.62 -16.83 9.22
N LEU A 200 9.35 -16.38 9.25
CA LEU A 200 8.59 -16.16 8.04
C LEU A 200 9.16 -14.98 7.24
N LEU A 201 9.54 -13.88 7.92
CA LEU A 201 10.15 -12.75 7.24
C LEU A 201 11.44 -13.17 6.54
N ASP A 202 12.33 -13.88 7.23
CA ASP A 202 13.59 -14.37 6.66
C ASP A 202 13.36 -15.24 5.42
N LEU A 203 12.41 -16.16 5.50
CA LEU A 203 12.03 -17.04 4.38
C LEU A 203 11.44 -16.25 3.19
N MET A 204 10.69 -15.19 3.45
CA MET A 204 9.95 -14.44 2.42
C MET A 204 10.72 -13.25 1.85
N LEU A 205 11.83 -12.81 2.46
CA LEU A 205 12.65 -11.69 1.97
C LEU A 205 13.02 -11.76 0.49
N PRO A 206 13.34 -12.94 -0.09
CA PRO A 206 13.64 -13.05 -1.52
C PRO A 206 12.41 -12.81 -2.43
N TRP A 207 11.20 -13.01 -1.92
CA TRP A 207 9.97 -13.08 -2.70
C TRP A 207 9.06 -11.86 -2.54
N LEU A 208 9.07 -11.24 -1.35
CA LEU A 208 8.24 -10.08 -1.08
C LEU A 208 8.71 -8.87 -1.89
N PRO A 209 7.81 -8.26 -2.69
CA PRO A 209 8.17 -7.10 -3.49
C PRO A 209 8.23 -5.83 -2.65
N PHE A 210 9.35 -5.10 -2.75
CA PHE A 210 9.51 -3.75 -2.22
C PHE A 210 9.84 -2.78 -3.36
N GLU A 211 9.30 -1.59 -3.30
CA GLU A 211 9.66 -0.53 -4.23
C GLU A 211 10.97 0.10 -3.79
N THR A 212 11.97 0.05 -4.68
CA THR A 212 13.33 0.48 -4.39
C THR A 212 13.92 1.29 -5.54
N THR A 213 15.10 1.87 -5.35
CA THR A 213 15.87 2.51 -6.43
C THR A 213 16.29 1.55 -7.55
N ASP A 214 16.33 0.23 -7.26
CA ASP A 214 16.60 -0.80 -8.27
C ASP A 214 15.32 -1.32 -8.95
N GLY A 215 14.17 -0.66 -8.70
CA GLY A 215 12.87 -1.12 -9.13
C GLY A 215 12.16 -1.94 -8.05
N ARG A 216 11.23 -2.81 -8.46
CA ARG A 216 10.45 -3.63 -7.54
C ARG A 216 11.12 -4.98 -7.35
N VAL A 217 11.83 -5.15 -6.24
CA VAL A 217 12.69 -6.31 -5.95
C VAL A 217 12.48 -6.85 -4.53
N GLY A 218 12.96 -8.08 -4.28
CA GLY A 218 13.03 -8.63 -2.93
C GLY A 218 14.15 -8.00 -2.11
N LEU A 219 13.93 -7.84 -0.80
CA LEU A 219 14.93 -7.20 0.07
C LEU A 219 16.23 -8.00 0.19
N ASP A 220 16.18 -9.32 0.06
CA ASP A 220 17.37 -10.16 0.13
C ASP A 220 18.37 -9.85 -1.00
N GLU A 221 17.88 -9.68 -2.22
CA GLU A 221 18.70 -9.28 -3.36
C GLU A 221 19.19 -7.83 -3.24
N PHE A 222 18.29 -6.94 -2.78
CA PHE A 222 18.61 -5.53 -2.60
C PHE A 222 19.70 -5.31 -1.54
N ALA A 223 19.61 -5.97 -0.38
CA ALA A 223 20.60 -5.88 0.70
C ALA A 223 21.96 -6.43 0.31
N ARG A 224 22.02 -7.42 -0.60
CA ARG A 224 23.30 -7.91 -1.15
C ARG A 224 24.02 -6.89 -2.04
N ARG A 225 23.25 -6.04 -2.73
CA ARG A 225 23.83 -4.97 -3.58
C ARG A 225 24.18 -3.73 -2.78
N HIS A 226 23.37 -3.39 -1.79
CA HIS A 226 23.46 -2.17 -1.01
C HIS A 226 23.71 -2.50 0.46
N ARG A 227 24.93 -2.32 0.95
CA ARG A 227 25.27 -2.55 2.37
C ARG A 227 24.58 -1.56 3.32
N VAL A 228 24.35 -0.34 2.84
CA VAL A 228 23.53 0.66 3.50
C VAL A 228 22.23 0.75 2.72
N VAL A 229 21.15 0.37 3.36
CA VAL A 229 19.78 0.47 2.84
C VAL A 229 19.16 1.72 3.45
N HIS A 230 18.91 2.71 2.61
CA HIS A 230 18.23 3.93 3.05
C HIS A 230 16.72 3.72 2.98
N LEU A 231 16.01 4.23 4.00
CA LEU A 231 14.57 4.12 4.13
C LEU A 231 13.94 5.50 4.12
N THR A 232 12.93 5.70 3.25
CA THR A 232 12.05 6.87 3.31
C THR A 232 10.79 6.56 4.08
N ASP A 233 10.21 7.54 4.77
CA ASP A 233 9.01 7.33 5.58
C ASP A 233 7.71 7.53 4.79
N SER A 234 7.76 8.13 3.59
CA SER A 234 6.59 8.32 2.74
C SER A 234 6.87 8.02 1.26
N VAL A 235 5.80 7.75 0.52
CA VAL A 235 5.85 7.54 -0.94
C VAL A 235 6.30 8.82 -1.64
N GLU A 236 5.90 9.98 -1.14
CA GLU A 236 6.28 11.29 -1.67
C GLU A 236 7.78 11.51 -1.52
N GLU A 237 8.36 11.24 -0.35
CA GLU A 237 9.81 11.30 -0.11
C GLU A 237 10.57 10.42 -1.08
N PHE A 238 10.16 9.17 -1.19
CA PHE A 238 10.78 8.23 -2.12
C PHE A 238 10.77 8.76 -3.56
N ARG A 239 9.63 9.24 -4.04
CA ARG A 239 9.49 9.75 -5.42
C ARG A 239 10.37 10.97 -5.71
N GLN A 240 10.56 11.83 -4.70
CA GLN A 240 11.43 12.99 -4.81
C GLN A 240 12.90 12.60 -4.99
N ILE A 241 13.38 11.64 -4.20
CA ILE A 241 14.81 11.33 -4.11
C ILE A 241 15.25 10.12 -4.93
N ALA A 242 14.36 9.17 -5.23
CA ALA A 242 14.73 7.92 -5.89
C ALA A 242 15.51 8.10 -7.22
N PRO A 243 15.14 9.03 -8.13
CA PRO A 243 15.89 9.20 -9.39
C PRO A 243 17.34 9.61 -9.17
N ILE A 244 17.59 10.41 -8.13
CA ILE A 244 18.91 10.93 -7.80
C ILE A 244 19.71 9.92 -7.01
N ALA A 245 19.08 9.32 -6.02
CA ALA A 245 19.67 8.26 -5.23
C ALA A 245 20.12 7.10 -6.13
N ALA A 246 19.28 6.68 -7.10
CA ALA A 246 19.64 5.68 -8.09
C ALA A 246 20.85 6.10 -8.92
N ALA A 247 20.89 7.37 -9.39
CA ALA A 247 22.03 7.88 -10.17
C ALA A 247 23.32 8.01 -9.36
N ALA A 248 23.20 8.23 -8.04
CA ALA A 248 24.30 8.23 -7.09
C ALA A 248 24.70 6.83 -6.59
N GLY A 249 24.00 5.78 -7.03
CA GLY A 249 24.25 4.41 -6.59
C GLY A 249 23.79 4.12 -5.15
N LEU A 250 22.93 4.97 -4.58
CA LEU A 250 22.36 4.78 -3.23
C LEU A 250 21.17 3.81 -3.28
N GLY A 251 21.20 2.82 -2.40
CA GLY A 251 20.08 1.90 -2.21
C GLY A 251 19.00 2.50 -1.32
N VAL A 252 17.85 2.88 -1.91
CA VAL A 252 16.72 3.46 -1.16
C VAL A 252 15.49 2.58 -1.31
N VAL A 253 14.79 2.33 -0.20
CA VAL A 253 13.51 1.60 -0.14
C VAL A 253 12.40 2.58 0.22
N ASN A 254 11.27 2.46 -0.48
CA ASN A 254 10.05 3.18 -0.16
C ASN A 254 9.38 2.57 1.08
N GLY A 255 9.50 3.23 2.23
CA GLY A 255 8.84 2.84 3.48
C GLY A 255 7.42 3.39 3.65
N GLY A 256 6.93 4.20 2.70
CA GLY A 256 5.60 4.81 2.78
C GLY A 256 4.43 3.83 2.56
N TYR A 257 4.70 2.59 2.13
CA TYR A 257 3.67 1.57 2.02
C TYR A 257 3.42 0.86 3.36
N THR A 258 2.19 0.39 3.51
CA THR A 258 1.78 -0.35 4.71
C THR A 258 2.74 -1.50 4.99
N TYR A 259 3.30 -1.55 6.20
CA TYR A 259 4.24 -2.54 6.73
C TYR A 259 5.68 -2.46 6.21
N ASP A 260 5.96 -1.79 5.09
CA ASP A 260 7.28 -1.84 4.45
C ASP A 260 8.38 -1.28 5.35
N ALA A 261 8.15 -0.13 5.98
CA ALA A 261 9.13 0.45 6.91
C ALA A 261 9.44 -0.47 8.10
N ASP A 262 8.42 -1.11 8.68
CA ASP A 262 8.59 -2.01 9.81
C ASP A 262 9.44 -3.24 9.45
N LEU A 263 9.21 -3.81 8.26
CA LEU A 263 9.94 -4.97 7.77
C LEU A 263 11.38 -4.62 7.41
N VAL A 264 11.61 -3.48 6.75
CA VAL A 264 12.96 -3.03 6.37
C VAL A 264 13.82 -2.75 7.59
N ARG A 265 13.26 -2.15 8.67
CA ARG A 265 13.99 -1.89 9.91
C ARG A 265 14.51 -3.15 10.61
N ARG A 266 13.91 -4.32 10.34
CA ARG A 266 14.35 -5.62 10.88
C ARG A 266 15.46 -6.28 10.05
N LEU A 267 15.79 -5.71 8.90
CA LEU A 267 16.78 -6.29 7.98
C LEU A 267 18.18 -6.49 8.60
N PRO A 268 18.70 -5.58 9.46
CA PRO A 268 19.99 -5.78 10.12
C PRO A 268 20.06 -7.04 10.99
N ASP A 269 18.95 -7.40 11.63
CA ASP A 269 18.85 -8.59 12.50
C ASP A 269 18.88 -9.88 11.68
N LEU A 270 18.29 -9.86 10.48
CA LEU A 270 18.16 -11.00 9.59
C LEU A 270 19.32 -11.12 8.59
N ARG A 271 20.00 -10.02 8.27
CA ARG A 271 21.12 -9.95 7.31
C ARG A 271 22.31 -9.22 7.95
N PRO A 272 23.15 -9.94 8.70
CA PRO A 272 24.32 -9.35 9.35
C PRO A 272 25.21 -8.61 8.35
N GLY A 273 25.59 -7.38 8.67
CA GLY A 273 26.38 -6.52 7.80
C GLY A 273 25.57 -5.57 6.91
N THR A 274 24.26 -5.66 6.93
CA THR A 274 23.36 -4.65 6.37
C THR A 274 23.08 -3.57 7.43
N VAL A 275 23.13 -2.31 7.03
CA VAL A 275 22.75 -1.17 7.86
C VAL A 275 21.49 -0.54 7.26
N VAL A 276 20.50 -0.26 8.08
CA VAL A 276 19.31 0.49 7.65
C VAL A 276 19.39 1.89 8.25
N ASP A 277 19.34 2.89 7.39
CA ASP A 277 19.41 4.31 7.75
C ASP A 277 18.21 5.08 7.20
N SER A 278 17.70 6.03 7.96
CA SER A 278 16.58 6.87 7.51
C SER A 278 17.10 7.99 6.63
N LEU A 279 16.63 8.06 5.38
CA LEU A 279 17.02 9.12 4.46
C LEU A 279 15.95 10.22 4.48
N ASP A 280 16.36 11.39 4.99
CA ASP A 280 15.56 12.61 4.93
C ASP A 280 15.89 13.38 3.64
N PRO A 281 14.91 13.94 2.92
CA PRO A 281 15.15 14.80 1.76
C PRO A 281 16.16 15.93 2.03
N ASP A 282 16.17 16.49 3.23
CA ASP A 282 17.14 17.53 3.63
C ASP A 282 18.59 17.02 3.62
N THR A 283 18.81 15.76 3.98
CA THR A 283 20.15 15.16 3.98
C THR A 283 20.62 14.74 2.61
N VAL A 284 19.71 14.59 1.63
CA VAL A 284 20.06 14.24 0.24
C VAL A 284 21.01 15.29 -0.36
N THR A 285 20.85 16.56 -0.04
CA THR A 285 21.75 17.62 -0.54
C THR A 285 23.21 17.44 -0.13
N ALA A 286 23.47 16.76 1.00
CA ALA A 286 24.82 16.43 1.45
C ALA A 286 25.49 15.35 0.61
N HIS A 287 24.71 14.55 -0.12
CA HIS A 287 25.19 13.51 -1.04
C HIS A 287 25.35 14.00 -2.48
N LEU A 288 24.97 15.27 -2.76
CA LEU A 288 25.16 15.89 -4.07
C LEU A 288 26.50 16.59 -4.14
N ASP A 289 27.18 16.49 -5.27
CA ASP A 289 28.48 17.11 -5.46
C ASP A 289 28.37 18.65 -5.37
N PRO A 290 29.24 19.31 -4.58
CA PRO A 290 29.31 20.77 -4.61
C PRO A 290 29.84 21.25 -5.97
N VAL A 291 29.41 22.42 -6.38
CA VAL A 291 29.98 23.09 -7.55
C VAL A 291 31.26 23.85 -7.19
N ASP A 292 32.08 24.15 -8.20
CA ASP A 292 33.26 24.98 -7.98
C ASP A 292 32.85 26.37 -7.42
N PRO A 293 33.55 26.91 -6.41
CA PRO A 293 33.23 28.21 -5.82
C PRO A 293 33.18 29.35 -6.84
N SER A 294 33.97 29.30 -7.90
CA SER A 294 33.93 30.27 -8.99
C SER A 294 32.62 30.27 -9.76
N VAL A 295 32.03 29.07 -9.94
CA VAL A 295 30.72 28.89 -10.58
C VAL A 295 29.61 29.43 -9.68
N GLU A 296 29.67 29.16 -8.38
CA GLU A 296 28.71 29.65 -7.43
C GLU A 296 28.72 31.17 -7.33
N LEU A 297 29.93 31.77 -7.36
CA LEU A 297 30.10 33.21 -7.38
C LEU A 297 29.54 33.82 -8.67
N ALA A 298 29.81 33.22 -9.82
CA ALA A 298 29.28 33.65 -11.13
C ALA A 298 27.75 33.55 -11.19
N ALA A 299 27.16 32.57 -10.54
CA ALA A 299 25.71 32.37 -10.43
C ALA A 299 25.03 33.32 -9.45
N GLY A 300 25.79 34.11 -8.67
CA GLY A 300 25.30 34.93 -7.57
C GLY A 300 24.16 35.88 -7.93
N THR A 301 24.22 36.50 -9.13
CA THR A 301 23.17 37.41 -9.64
C THR A 301 21.87 36.64 -9.88
N PHE A 302 21.93 35.50 -10.56
CA PHE A 302 20.77 34.65 -10.82
C PHE A 302 20.18 34.09 -9.53
N LEU A 303 21.01 33.62 -8.60
CA LEU A 303 20.57 33.12 -7.28
C LEU A 303 19.94 34.25 -6.45
N GLY A 304 20.38 35.51 -6.62
CA GLY A 304 19.74 36.68 -6.03
C GLY A 304 18.31 36.89 -6.54
N HIS A 305 18.10 36.78 -7.87
CA HIS A 305 16.76 36.81 -8.45
C HIS A 305 15.91 35.63 -8.01
N ALA A 306 16.50 34.40 -7.94
CA ALA A 306 15.82 33.21 -7.45
C ALA A 306 15.31 33.39 -6.02
N ARG A 307 16.13 33.99 -5.15
CA ARG A 307 15.73 34.29 -3.75
C ARG A 307 14.49 35.18 -3.72
N THR A 308 14.46 36.26 -4.52
CA THR A 308 13.32 37.18 -4.56
C THR A 308 12.02 36.52 -4.99
N VAL A 309 12.11 35.53 -5.89
CA VAL A 309 10.94 34.74 -6.38
C VAL A 309 10.48 33.72 -5.35
N LEU A 310 11.42 33.08 -4.66
CA LEU A 310 11.17 31.90 -3.83
C LEU A 310 10.88 32.26 -2.36
N ASP A 311 11.33 33.43 -1.88
CA ASP A 311 11.07 33.88 -0.49
C ASP A 311 9.58 33.87 -0.11
N PRO A 312 8.64 34.36 -0.97
CA PRO A 312 7.20 34.27 -0.66
C PRO A 312 6.65 32.84 -0.58
N LEU A 313 7.39 31.87 -1.13
CA LEU A 313 7.04 30.45 -1.14
C LEU A 313 7.75 29.67 -0.01
N SER A 314 8.46 30.38 0.90
CA SER A 314 9.31 29.77 1.93
C SER A 314 10.26 28.72 1.34
N CYS A 315 10.91 29.06 0.21
CA CYS A 315 11.81 28.17 -0.52
C CYS A 315 13.16 28.88 -0.77
N GLU A 316 14.25 28.14 -0.63
CA GLU A 316 15.60 28.61 -0.91
C GLU A 316 16.16 27.95 -2.17
N ALA A 317 16.94 28.70 -2.98
CA ALA A 317 17.67 28.15 -4.12
C ALA A 317 19.10 27.79 -3.75
N SER A 318 19.58 26.65 -4.20
CA SER A 318 20.98 26.23 -4.11
C SER A 318 21.45 25.59 -5.43
N LEU A 319 22.77 25.56 -5.65
CA LEU A 319 23.36 24.99 -6.86
C LEU A 319 24.20 23.76 -6.47
N ARG A 320 23.97 22.63 -7.16
CA ARG A 320 24.70 21.36 -6.98
C ARG A 320 24.94 20.71 -8.34
N ALA A 321 25.85 19.76 -8.37
CA ALA A 321 26.10 18.90 -9.52
C ALA A 321 25.58 17.48 -9.21
N PHE A 322 24.65 16.98 -10.05
CA PHE A 322 24.08 15.63 -9.82
C PHE A 322 23.55 15.01 -11.11
N HIS A 323 23.42 13.68 -11.07
CA HIS A 323 22.77 12.89 -12.11
C HIS A 323 21.34 12.52 -11.70
N PRO A 324 20.44 12.29 -12.66
CA PRO A 324 20.63 12.38 -14.10
C PRO A 324 20.67 13.83 -14.60
N VAL A 325 21.51 14.08 -15.60
CA VAL A 325 21.70 15.41 -16.22
C VAL A 325 20.41 15.99 -16.78
N THR A 326 19.44 15.13 -17.13
CA THR A 326 18.13 15.54 -17.68
C THR A 326 17.22 16.21 -16.64
N VAL A 327 17.50 16.08 -15.35
CA VAL A 327 16.75 16.75 -14.28
C VAL A 327 17.38 18.11 -14.01
N PRO A 328 16.71 19.23 -14.34
CA PRO A 328 17.29 20.57 -14.18
C PRO A 328 17.22 21.08 -12.74
N ALA A 329 16.20 20.68 -11.98
CA ALA A 329 16.00 21.12 -10.61
C ALA A 329 15.26 20.09 -9.79
N LEU A 330 15.49 20.13 -8.47
CA LEU A 330 14.81 19.32 -7.46
C LEU A 330 14.19 20.23 -6.43
N LEU A 331 12.99 19.90 -6.00
CA LEU A 331 12.38 20.51 -4.84
C LEU A 331 12.47 19.51 -3.68
N LEU A 332 13.22 19.85 -2.66
CA LEU A 332 13.39 19.06 -1.45
C LEU A 332 12.62 19.73 -0.30
N ASP A 333 11.67 19.01 0.23
CA ASP A 333 10.85 19.42 1.35
C ASP A 333 11.22 18.56 2.58
N GLY A 334 11.76 19.17 3.62
CA GLY A 334 12.04 18.49 4.89
C GLY A 334 10.76 17.99 5.58
N ARG A 335 10.94 17.10 6.56
CA ARG A 335 9.80 16.52 7.31
C ARG A 335 9.07 17.55 8.13
N ASP A 336 9.81 18.48 8.76
CA ASP A 336 9.25 19.54 9.57
C ASP A 336 8.41 20.51 8.74
N GLU A 337 8.87 20.87 7.54
CA GLU A 337 8.14 21.72 6.59
C GLU A 337 6.85 21.10 6.12
N ARG A 338 6.84 19.79 5.85
CA ARG A 338 5.61 19.08 5.47
C ARG A 338 4.61 19.03 6.60
N GLY A 339 5.07 18.81 7.83
CA GLY A 339 4.23 18.85 9.02
C GLY A 339 3.58 20.22 9.24
N GLU A 340 4.34 21.30 9.04
CA GLU A 340 3.82 22.68 9.13
C GLU A 340 2.85 23.01 8.00
N ARG A 341 3.16 22.59 6.76
CA ARG A 341 2.26 22.79 5.62
C ARG A 341 0.94 22.04 5.77
N ALA A 342 0.98 20.79 6.25
CA ALA A 342 -0.22 20.00 6.51
C ALA A 342 -1.08 20.64 7.61
N ARG A 343 -0.47 21.21 8.64
CA ARG A 343 -1.17 21.96 9.69
C ARG A 343 -1.79 23.25 9.15
N ALA A 344 -1.03 24.04 8.37
CA ALA A 344 -1.51 25.27 7.77
C ALA A 344 -2.67 25.00 6.77
N GLN A 345 -2.63 23.89 6.03
CA GLN A 345 -3.72 23.48 5.16
C GLN A 345 -4.95 23.07 5.96
N ALA A 346 -4.79 22.29 7.02
CA ALA A 346 -5.89 21.89 7.90
C ALA A 346 -6.50 23.11 8.61
N GLU A 347 -5.69 24.09 9.01
CA GLU A 347 -6.15 25.36 9.58
C GLU A 347 -6.92 26.20 8.55
N SER A 348 -6.45 26.25 7.28
CA SER A 348 -7.12 26.93 6.18
C SER A 348 -8.47 26.30 5.84
N ASP A 349 -8.52 24.97 5.81
CA ASP A 349 -9.75 24.21 5.56
C ASP A 349 -10.75 24.31 6.73
N ALA A 350 -10.26 24.54 7.97
CA ALA A 350 -11.07 24.75 9.17
C ALA A 350 -11.53 26.22 9.36
N SER A 351 -10.86 27.20 8.72
CA SER A 351 -11.06 28.63 8.96
C SER A 351 -12.06 29.30 8.00
N ASP A 352 -13.01 28.57 7.46
CA ASP A 352 -14.17 29.20 6.79
C ASP A 352 -15.12 29.92 7.78
N ALA A 353 -14.69 30.06 9.05
CA ALA A 353 -15.39 30.80 10.11
C ALA A 353 -14.41 31.57 11.02
N GLY A 354 -13.90 32.70 10.59
CA GLY A 354 -13.85 33.86 11.51
C GLY A 354 -12.64 34.11 12.38
N ASP A 355 -11.34 33.79 12.04
CA ASP A 355 -10.20 34.22 12.88
C ASP A 355 -8.93 34.64 12.10
N ALA A 356 -9.08 35.52 11.15
CA ALA A 356 -7.96 36.15 10.44
C ALA A 356 -6.98 36.91 11.35
N LEU A 357 -7.39 37.30 12.56
CA LEU A 357 -6.55 38.01 13.54
C LEU A 357 -5.57 37.07 14.25
N TRP A 358 -5.97 35.86 14.56
CA TRP A 358 -5.10 34.84 15.19
C TRP A 358 -4.08 34.27 14.19
N ALA A 359 -4.45 34.08 12.93
CA ALA A 359 -3.54 33.68 11.86
C ALA A 359 -2.36 34.67 11.68
N GLY A 360 -2.63 35.99 11.80
CA GLY A 360 -1.60 37.01 11.70
C GLY A 360 -0.63 37.04 12.89
N ILE A 361 -1.11 36.74 14.10
CA ILE A 361 -0.28 36.71 15.33
C ILE A 361 0.58 35.43 15.36
N LEU A 362 0.04 34.30 14.99
CA LEU A 362 0.77 33.04 14.86
C LEU A 362 1.81 33.09 13.76
N GLY A 363 1.52 33.76 12.64
CA GLY A 363 2.50 34.01 11.56
C GLY A 363 3.69 34.90 11.99
N ALA A 364 3.46 35.86 12.89
CA ALA A 364 4.52 36.75 13.40
C ALA A 364 5.41 36.09 14.48
N LEU A 365 4.93 35.04 15.14
CA LEU A 365 5.68 34.23 16.13
C LEU A 365 6.49 33.09 15.50
N ARG A 366 6.34 32.85 14.19
CA ARG A 366 7.15 31.88 13.42
C ARG A 366 8.53 32.48 13.16
N GLY A 367 9.44 32.32 14.12
CA GLY A 367 10.87 32.45 13.87
C GLY A 367 11.33 31.32 12.97
N ASP A 368 12.45 31.53 12.25
CA ASP A 368 13.19 30.61 11.36
C ASP A 368 12.52 29.25 11.07
N ALA A 369 11.36 29.30 10.41
CA ALA A 369 10.71 28.07 9.93
C ALA A 369 11.62 27.39 8.89
N PRO A 370 11.79 26.09 8.93
CA PRO A 370 12.56 25.37 7.93
C PRO A 370 11.99 25.66 6.55
N ARG A 371 12.89 25.88 5.56
CA ARG A 371 12.53 26.30 4.21
C ARG A 371 12.75 25.17 3.21
N ALA A 372 11.79 24.95 2.31
CA ALA A 372 11.98 24.08 1.17
C ALA A 372 13.22 24.51 0.36
N ARG A 373 13.89 23.56 -0.30
CA ARG A 373 15.06 23.85 -1.13
C ARG A 373 14.82 23.49 -2.58
N LEU A 374 14.97 24.49 -3.47
CA LEU A 374 15.09 24.27 -4.90
C LEU A 374 16.57 24.08 -5.26
N VAL A 375 16.97 22.83 -5.49
CA VAL A 375 18.35 22.49 -5.86
C VAL A 375 18.48 22.47 -7.37
N LEU A 376 19.23 23.45 -7.93
CA LEU A 376 19.49 23.57 -9.35
C LEU A 376 20.65 22.67 -9.76
N ASN A 377 20.51 21.93 -10.85
CA ASN A 377 21.53 20.99 -11.35
C ASN A 377 22.50 21.66 -12.32
N HIS A 378 23.71 21.95 -11.87
CA HIS A 378 24.75 22.55 -12.72
C HIS A 378 25.16 21.65 -13.90
N LEU A 379 24.99 20.33 -13.83
CA LEU A 379 25.28 19.44 -14.97
C LEU A 379 24.26 19.57 -16.09
N ASN A 380 23.06 20.10 -15.82
CA ASN A 380 22.03 20.29 -16.82
C ASN A 380 22.38 21.47 -17.78
N PRO A 381 22.37 21.25 -19.12
CA PRO A 381 22.73 22.31 -20.09
C PRO A 381 21.84 23.54 -20.04
N LEU A 382 20.52 23.37 -19.75
CA LEU A 382 19.60 24.50 -19.62
C LEU A 382 19.97 25.34 -18.40
N VAL A 383 20.22 24.71 -17.25
CA VAL A 383 20.61 25.41 -16.03
C VAL A 383 21.88 26.21 -16.24
N ARG A 384 22.91 25.66 -16.88
CA ARG A 384 24.14 26.40 -17.20
C ARG A 384 23.88 27.66 -17.99
N ARG A 385 22.95 27.62 -18.96
CA ARG A 385 22.59 28.80 -19.76
C ARG A 385 21.84 29.84 -18.94
N VAL A 386 20.86 29.43 -18.15
CA VAL A 386 20.04 30.37 -17.37
C VAL A 386 20.82 31.05 -16.25
N LEU A 387 21.89 30.42 -15.72
CA LEU A 387 22.76 31.06 -14.74
C LEU A 387 23.50 32.31 -15.30
N THR A 388 23.60 32.43 -16.61
CA THR A 388 24.24 33.58 -17.29
C THR A 388 23.24 34.66 -17.76
N VAL A 389 21.94 34.47 -17.48
CA VAL A 389 20.90 35.42 -17.88
C VAL A 389 21.01 36.71 -17.05
N GLY A 390 21.21 37.82 -17.72
CA GLY A 390 21.29 39.13 -17.09
C GLY A 390 19.97 39.89 -17.04
N ASP A 391 18.95 39.48 -17.79
CA ASP A 391 17.61 40.09 -17.79
C ASP A 391 16.83 39.62 -16.55
N PRO A 392 16.44 40.51 -15.63
CA PRO A 392 15.74 40.15 -14.38
C PRO A 392 14.38 39.52 -14.63
N ASP A 393 13.64 39.92 -15.66
CA ASP A 393 12.31 39.38 -15.94
C ASP A 393 12.39 37.97 -16.52
N LEU A 394 13.39 37.71 -17.37
CA LEU A 394 13.66 36.37 -17.87
C LEU A 394 14.16 35.46 -16.75
N ALA A 395 15.05 35.96 -15.89
CA ALA A 395 15.53 35.20 -14.73
C ALA A 395 14.37 34.80 -13.81
N ARG A 396 13.45 35.72 -13.49
CA ARG A 396 12.26 35.49 -12.70
C ARG A 396 11.38 34.38 -13.31
N THR A 397 10.99 34.55 -14.58
CA THR A 397 10.13 33.58 -15.27
C THR A 397 10.78 32.22 -15.36
N THR A 398 12.10 32.17 -15.54
CA THR A 398 12.86 30.90 -15.56
C THR A 398 12.88 30.22 -14.21
N VAL A 399 13.08 30.95 -13.12
CA VAL A 399 13.02 30.38 -11.75
C VAL A 399 11.64 29.84 -11.44
N GLU A 400 10.59 30.61 -11.77
CA GLU A 400 9.20 30.16 -11.62
C GLU A 400 8.94 28.86 -12.41
N GLY A 401 9.47 28.77 -13.64
CA GLY A 401 9.36 27.58 -14.49
C GLY A 401 10.12 26.36 -13.93
N LEU A 402 11.35 26.55 -13.45
CA LEU A 402 12.17 25.50 -12.85
C LEU A 402 11.56 24.99 -11.53
N TYR A 403 11.06 25.92 -10.69
CA TYR A 403 10.33 25.57 -9.48
C TYR A 403 9.06 24.77 -9.81
N GLY A 404 8.29 25.25 -10.79
CA GLY A 404 7.08 24.57 -11.23
C GLY A 404 7.34 23.17 -11.78
N GLN A 405 8.42 23.00 -12.57
CA GLN A 405 8.82 21.67 -13.05
C GLN A 405 9.23 20.75 -11.92
N ALA A 406 10.04 21.23 -10.96
CA ALA A 406 10.46 20.46 -9.80
C ALA A 406 9.26 20.05 -8.94
N LEU A 407 8.29 20.96 -8.80
CA LEU A 407 7.04 20.72 -8.10
C LEU A 407 6.19 19.63 -8.75
N LEU A 408 6.07 19.63 -10.08
CA LEU A 408 5.36 18.58 -10.82
C LEU A 408 6.07 17.22 -10.72
N LEU A 409 7.40 17.21 -10.72
CA LEU A 409 8.20 16.00 -10.57
C LEU A 409 8.03 15.38 -9.16
N SER A 410 7.82 16.20 -8.13
CA SER A 410 7.59 15.72 -6.77
C SER A 410 6.23 15.01 -6.60
N ARG A 411 5.30 15.19 -7.56
CA ARG A 411 3.94 14.61 -7.57
C ARG A 411 3.13 14.84 -6.30
N ARG A 412 3.45 15.87 -5.55
CA ARG A 412 2.66 16.27 -4.38
C ARG A 412 1.44 17.09 -4.77
N PRO A 413 0.39 17.15 -3.94
CA PRO A 413 -0.72 18.06 -4.16
C PRO A 413 -0.25 19.52 -4.26
N LEU A 414 -0.79 20.25 -5.23
CA LEU A 414 -0.48 21.67 -5.44
C LEU A 414 -1.41 22.53 -4.58
N THR A 415 -0.84 23.56 -3.95
CA THR A 415 -1.63 24.63 -3.35
C THR A 415 -2.22 25.54 -4.43
N ALA A 416 -3.24 26.32 -4.10
CA ALA A 416 -3.83 27.29 -5.03
C ALA A 416 -2.80 28.34 -5.52
N ALA A 417 -1.87 28.76 -4.63
CA ALA A 417 -0.80 29.69 -4.94
C ALA A 417 0.20 29.08 -5.93
N GLU A 418 0.59 27.82 -5.74
CA GLU A 418 1.51 27.10 -6.63
C GLU A 418 0.88 26.83 -8.00
N SER A 419 -0.40 26.50 -8.06
CA SER A 419 -1.15 26.35 -9.31
C SER A 419 -1.21 27.66 -10.08
N ALA A 420 -1.45 28.79 -9.39
CA ALA A 420 -1.46 30.11 -10.00
C ALA A 420 -0.06 30.52 -10.51
N LEU A 421 1.01 30.19 -9.79
CA LEU A 421 2.39 30.43 -10.18
C LEU A 421 2.73 29.62 -11.44
N LEU A 422 2.41 28.34 -11.48
CA LEU A 422 2.63 27.47 -12.65
C LEU A 422 1.94 28.02 -13.90
N ASN A 423 0.68 28.39 -13.81
CA ASN A 423 -0.06 28.94 -14.92
C ASN A 423 0.56 30.26 -15.42
N ARG A 424 0.95 31.14 -14.50
CA ARG A 424 1.58 32.42 -14.84
C ARG A 424 2.93 32.26 -15.53
N SER A 425 3.79 31.37 -15.01
CA SER A 425 5.10 31.09 -15.59
C SER A 425 4.98 30.47 -16.99
N PHE A 426 4.06 29.53 -17.17
CA PHE A 426 3.82 28.90 -18.46
C PHE A 426 3.33 29.89 -19.51
N LEU A 427 2.34 30.72 -19.18
CA LEU A 427 1.84 31.76 -20.07
C LEU A 427 2.93 32.79 -20.42
N GLY A 428 3.71 33.21 -19.42
CA GLY A 428 4.82 34.16 -19.66
C GLY A 428 5.90 33.61 -20.59
N LEU A 429 6.22 32.29 -20.49
CA LEU A 429 7.15 31.66 -21.44
C LEU A 429 6.58 31.56 -22.85
N LEU A 430 5.28 31.25 -23.00
CA LEU A 430 4.59 31.21 -24.29
C LEU A 430 4.53 32.58 -24.94
N GLU A 431 4.19 33.64 -24.21
CA GLU A 431 4.16 35.02 -24.72
C GLU A 431 5.53 35.44 -25.24
N ARG A 432 6.62 35.15 -24.53
CA ARG A 432 7.98 35.42 -25.00
C ARG A 432 8.33 34.65 -26.26
N ALA A 433 8.06 33.34 -26.29
CA ALA A 433 8.33 32.53 -27.48
C ALA A 433 7.60 33.05 -28.74
N VAL A 434 6.35 33.51 -28.59
CA VAL A 434 5.57 34.11 -29.68
C VAL A 434 6.15 35.46 -30.11
N HIS A 435 6.61 36.27 -29.15
CA HIS A 435 7.23 37.58 -29.49
C HIS A 435 8.58 37.42 -30.19
N GLU A 436 9.42 36.48 -29.81
CA GLU A 436 10.70 36.20 -30.46
C GLU A 436 10.49 35.70 -31.89
N THR A 437 9.57 34.78 -32.14
CA THR A 437 9.25 34.31 -33.50
C THR A 437 8.67 35.42 -34.38
N ALA A 438 7.88 36.35 -33.84
CA ALA A 438 7.34 37.50 -34.60
C ALA A 438 8.37 38.57 -34.91
N ASN A 439 9.51 38.62 -34.18
CA ASN A 439 10.61 39.54 -34.45
C ASN A 439 11.68 38.98 -35.42
N ASP A 440 11.83 37.63 -35.46
CA ASP A 440 12.74 36.97 -36.42
C ASP A 440 12.19 36.97 -37.88
N ASP A 441 10.87 37.14 -38.05
CA ASP A 441 10.21 37.23 -39.37
C ASP A 441 10.17 38.67 -39.95
N LYS A 442 10.81 39.65 -39.30
CA LYS A 442 10.95 41.03 -39.79
C LYS A 442 12.40 41.36 -40.14
#